data_bb4e39c914321a21dcba8dcdb3536b37
#
_entry.id   bb4e39c914321a21dcba8dcdb3536b37
#
_cell.length_a   1.000
_cell.length_b   1.000
_cell.length_c   1.000
_cell.angle_alpha   90.00
_cell.angle_beta   90.00
_cell.angle_gamma   90.00
#
_symmetry.space_group_name_H-M   'P 1'
#
loop_
_entity.id
_entity.type
_entity.pdbx_description
1 polymer ?
#
loop_
_entity_poly.entity_id
_entity_poly.type
_entity_poly.pdbx_seq_one_letter_code
_entity_poly.pdbx_strand_id
1 'polypeptide(L)'
;IPIAPESIKQEIHNLVIESFDLRDQSNDLIDKAQKLLYQELQLPDINDIHPKYHSENAGFRNFTVKVSNLNWRLDASYHLPNINDVIELISKNAEEVTTVGDSRISNKIILAGVFKRHYVDSKFGVPFLGGRDMMQLNPKIEKYLSKELHKDRIKKELEVFENYVLVSDRGTIGKVQIVPKHWNHWAVSQNVIKIIPKEGIAGYLYAYLSSDYALALIRREIYGSVVDMIDDNSVAVIPIPILKNKHIQETINDYVLQANEMRYQAYLKEQDAINKMNEILNN
;
A
#
# COMPACT_ATOMS: atom_id res chain seq x y z
N ILE A 1 -18.84 -1.63 37.99
CA ILE A 1 -18.89 -1.23 36.58
C ILE A 1 -20.16 -0.43 36.40
N PRO A 2 -20.10 0.84 35.94
CA PRO A 2 -21.29 1.65 35.70
C PRO A 2 -22.19 0.98 34.66
N ILE A 3 -23.50 0.98 34.89
CA ILE A 3 -24.50 0.45 33.97
C ILE A 3 -25.00 1.62 33.13
N ALA A 4 -24.63 1.63 31.85
CA ALA A 4 -25.12 2.64 30.93
C ALA A 4 -26.65 2.54 30.71
N PRO A 5 -27.35 3.67 30.52
CA PRO A 5 -28.73 3.68 30.04
C PRO A 5 -28.87 2.94 28.72
N GLU A 6 -30.01 2.27 28.52
CA GLU A 6 -30.23 1.44 27.31
C GLU A 6 -30.15 2.25 26.01
N SER A 7 -30.61 3.51 26.02
CA SER A 7 -30.48 4.43 24.90
C SER A 7 -29.04 4.67 24.48
N ILE A 8 -28.13 4.83 25.43
CA ILE A 8 -26.69 5.05 25.13
C ILE A 8 -26.03 3.76 24.63
N LYS A 9 -26.40 2.60 25.20
CA LYS A 9 -25.92 1.31 24.70
C LYS A 9 -26.32 1.10 23.23
N GLN A 10 -27.58 1.42 22.90
CA GLN A 10 -28.09 1.30 21.52
C GLN A 10 -27.37 2.28 20.58
N GLU A 11 -27.08 3.50 21.04
CA GLU A 11 -26.35 4.48 20.24
C GLU A 11 -24.91 4.02 19.94
N ILE A 12 -24.19 3.52 20.95
CA ILE A 12 -22.84 2.94 20.77
C ILE A 12 -22.91 1.75 19.83
N HIS A 13 -23.88 0.86 20.00
CA HIS A 13 -24.07 -0.29 19.11
C HIS A 13 -24.25 0.15 17.65
N ASN A 14 -25.12 1.12 17.40
CA ASN A 14 -25.37 1.63 16.05
C ASN A 14 -24.09 2.22 15.40
N LEU A 15 -23.33 3.02 16.16
CA LEU A 15 -22.06 3.58 15.68
C LEU A 15 -21.05 2.50 15.28
N VAL A 16 -20.98 1.42 16.07
CA VAL A 16 -20.10 0.28 15.78
C VAL A 16 -20.56 -0.44 14.51
N ILE A 17 -21.86 -0.74 14.37
CA ILE A 17 -22.41 -1.38 13.15
C ILE A 17 -22.15 -0.50 11.92
N GLU A 18 -22.47 0.80 11.98
CA GLU A 18 -22.19 1.74 10.88
C GLU A 18 -20.71 1.76 10.50
N SER A 19 -19.79 1.67 11.47
CA SER A 19 -18.36 1.59 11.21
C SER A 19 -17.98 0.31 10.44
N PHE A 20 -18.55 -0.84 10.79
CA PHE A 20 -18.31 -2.10 10.08
C PHE A 20 -18.89 -2.06 8.66
N ASP A 21 -20.12 -1.58 8.50
CA ASP A 21 -20.77 -1.45 7.18
C ASP A 21 -19.95 -0.56 6.22
N LEU A 22 -19.40 0.56 6.72
CA LEU A 22 -18.54 1.43 5.94
C LEU A 22 -17.23 0.74 5.54
N ARG A 23 -16.65 -0.09 6.40
CA ARG A 23 -15.45 -0.87 6.08
C ARG A 23 -15.72 -1.92 5.02
N ASP A 24 -16.83 -2.63 5.12
CA ASP A 24 -17.23 -3.65 4.15
C ASP A 24 -17.50 -3.00 2.79
N GLN A 25 -18.26 -1.90 2.73
CA GLN A 25 -18.48 -1.13 1.52
C GLN A 25 -17.16 -0.62 0.91
N SER A 26 -16.20 -0.19 1.74
CA SER A 26 -14.89 0.25 1.26
C SER A 26 -14.10 -0.90 0.61
N ASN A 27 -14.16 -2.10 1.18
CA ASN A 27 -13.51 -3.28 0.61
C ASN A 27 -14.16 -3.67 -0.72
N ASP A 28 -15.49 -3.66 -0.79
CA ASP A 28 -16.25 -3.90 -2.04
C ASP A 28 -15.84 -2.94 -3.17
N LEU A 29 -15.58 -1.67 -2.85
CA LEU A 29 -15.13 -0.69 -3.85
C LEU A 29 -13.70 -0.99 -4.33
N ILE A 30 -12.81 -1.40 -3.43
CA ILE A 30 -11.45 -1.80 -3.82
C ILE A 30 -11.49 -3.04 -4.70
N ASP A 31 -12.30 -4.05 -4.35
CA ASP A 31 -12.46 -5.25 -5.15
C ASP A 31 -13.04 -4.92 -6.54
N LYS A 32 -14.02 -4.02 -6.62
CA LYS A 32 -14.54 -3.52 -7.90
C LYS A 32 -13.47 -2.80 -8.72
N ALA A 33 -12.65 -1.97 -8.09
CA ALA A 33 -11.55 -1.27 -8.76
C ALA A 33 -10.54 -2.25 -9.37
N GLN A 34 -10.11 -3.25 -8.60
CA GLN A 34 -9.20 -4.30 -9.08
C GLN A 34 -9.83 -5.17 -10.18
N LYS A 35 -11.10 -5.52 -10.04
CA LYS A 35 -11.83 -6.27 -11.05
C LYS A 35 -11.92 -5.51 -12.37
N LEU A 36 -12.21 -4.21 -12.34
CA LEU A 36 -12.20 -3.36 -13.54
C LEU A 36 -10.82 -3.29 -14.19
N LEU A 37 -9.77 -3.15 -13.40
CA LEU A 37 -8.39 -3.16 -13.88
C LEU A 37 -8.08 -4.47 -14.62
N TYR A 38 -8.40 -5.62 -14.03
CA TYR A 38 -8.16 -6.93 -14.64
C TYR A 38 -9.00 -7.14 -15.92
N GLN A 39 -10.25 -6.70 -15.91
CA GLN A 39 -11.12 -6.77 -17.09
C GLN A 39 -10.62 -5.91 -18.24
N GLU A 40 -10.23 -4.66 -17.98
CA GLU A 40 -9.74 -3.73 -19.00
C GLU A 40 -8.42 -4.22 -19.63
N LEU A 41 -7.53 -4.75 -18.82
CA LEU A 41 -6.26 -5.33 -19.28
C LEU A 41 -6.41 -6.78 -19.75
N GLN A 42 -7.59 -7.41 -19.63
CA GLN A 42 -7.86 -8.82 -19.97
C GLN A 42 -6.86 -9.76 -19.31
N LEU A 43 -6.58 -9.53 -18.02
CA LEU A 43 -5.62 -10.33 -17.27
C LEU A 43 -6.25 -11.65 -16.81
N PRO A 44 -5.61 -12.81 -17.05
CA PRO A 44 -6.02 -14.09 -16.47
C PRO A 44 -5.78 -14.12 -14.95
N ASP A 45 -6.13 -15.20 -14.29
CA ASP A 45 -5.67 -15.43 -12.92
C ASP A 45 -4.14 -15.53 -12.91
N ILE A 46 -3.48 -14.84 -11.98
CA ILE A 46 -2.02 -14.85 -11.87
C ILE A 46 -1.47 -16.28 -11.64
N ASN A 47 -2.26 -17.13 -11.00
CA ASN A 47 -1.89 -18.54 -10.75
C ASN A 47 -1.86 -19.39 -12.02
N ASP A 48 -2.49 -18.94 -13.11
CA ASP A 48 -2.45 -19.61 -14.41
C ASP A 48 -1.18 -19.27 -15.20
N ILE A 49 -0.37 -18.31 -14.72
CA ILE A 49 0.89 -17.91 -15.32
C ILE A 49 2.03 -18.75 -14.78
N HIS A 50 2.26 -19.88 -15.39
CA HIS A 50 3.33 -20.79 -14.99
C HIS A 50 4.66 -20.47 -15.67
N PRO A 51 5.78 -20.47 -14.91
CA PRO A 51 7.11 -20.30 -15.50
C PRO A 51 7.43 -21.40 -16.50
N LYS A 52 7.93 -21.05 -17.69
CA LYS A 52 8.38 -22.01 -18.68
C LYS A 52 9.86 -22.33 -18.48
N TYR A 53 10.15 -23.51 -17.95
CA TYR A 53 11.51 -24.00 -17.76
C TYR A 53 11.96 -24.90 -18.91
N HIS A 54 13.26 -24.96 -19.18
CA HIS A 54 13.81 -25.88 -20.18
C HIS A 54 13.75 -27.34 -19.72
N SER A 55 13.86 -27.59 -18.42
CA SER A 55 13.58 -28.90 -17.84
C SER A 55 13.08 -28.74 -16.39
N GLU A 56 12.18 -29.63 -15.99
CA GLU A 56 11.63 -29.72 -14.65
C GLU A 56 11.87 -31.09 -14.00
N ASN A 57 12.88 -31.83 -14.46
CA ASN A 57 13.18 -33.17 -13.97
C ASN A 57 13.82 -33.14 -12.57
N ALA A 58 13.32 -33.98 -11.66
CA ALA A 58 13.91 -34.26 -10.36
C ALA A 58 14.18 -33.04 -9.46
N GLY A 59 13.29 -32.03 -9.49
CA GLY A 59 13.40 -30.82 -8.65
C GLY A 59 14.44 -29.81 -9.14
N PHE A 60 15.03 -30.03 -10.31
CA PHE A 60 15.94 -29.09 -10.94
C PHE A 60 15.22 -28.29 -12.04
N ARG A 61 15.08 -26.97 -11.83
CA ARG A 61 14.47 -26.05 -12.79
C ARG A 61 15.57 -25.22 -13.44
N ASN A 62 15.59 -25.15 -14.77
CA ASN A 62 16.54 -24.32 -15.49
C ASN A 62 15.89 -23.50 -16.58
N PHE A 63 16.44 -22.32 -16.82
CA PHE A 63 16.09 -21.41 -17.89
C PHE A 63 17.33 -20.64 -18.33
N THR A 64 17.24 -19.99 -19.49
CA THR A 64 18.35 -19.23 -20.07
C THR A 64 18.00 -17.76 -20.16
N VAL A 65 18.93 -16.89 -19.79
CA VAL A 65 18.83 -15.44 -19.93
C VAL A 65 19.89 -14.95 -20.91
N LYS A 66 19.50 -14.11 -21.86
CA LYS A 66 20.47 -13.45 -22.76
C LYS A 66 21.32 -12.48 -21.92
N VAL A 67 22.62 -12.43 -22.19
CA VAL A 67 23.56 -11.52 -21.49
C VAL A 67 23.09 -10.06 -21.58
N SER A 68 22.52 -9.64 -22.72
CA SER A 68 21.93 -8.30 -22.89
C SER A 68 20.78 -7.99 -21.95
N ASN A 69 20.14 -9.00 -21.36
CA ASN A 69 18.96 -8.86 -20.49
C ASN A 69 19.28 -9.03 -19.00
N LEU A 70 20.56 -9.18 -18.64
CA LEU A 70 20.96 -9.39 -17.24
C LEU A 70 20.71 -8.16 -16.36
N ASN A 71 20.65 -6.95 -16.92
CA ASN A 71 20.37 -5.72 -16.18
C ASN A 71 21.22 -5.53 -14.91
N TRP A 72 22.49 -5.97 -14.97
CA TRP A 72 23.42 -6.00 -13.82
C TRP A 72 22.96 -6.85 -12.64
N ARG A 73 21.98 -7.73 -12.85
CA ARG A 73 21.43 -8.68 -11.87
C ARG A 73 21.80 -10.11 -12.30
N LEU A 74 22.39 -10.87 -11.38
CA LEU A 74 22.78 -12.28 -11.60
C LEU A 74 21.92 -13.27 -10.79
N ASP A 75 21.03 -12.78 -9.95
CA ASP A 75 20.12 -13.58 -9.16
C ASP A 75 19.00 -14.19 -10.01
N ALA A 76 18.82 -15.50 -9.92
CA ALA A 76 17.85 -16.23 -10.72
C ALA A 76 16.40 -15.77 -10.47
N SER A 77 16.07 -15.35 -9.25
CA SER A 77 14.74 -14.85 -8.88
C SER A 77 14.31 -13.62 -9.68
N TYR A 78 15.26 -12.74 -10.03
CA TYR A 78 15.00 -11.57 -10.87
C TYR A 78 14.61 -11.94 -12.30
N HIS A 79 15.13 -13.05 -12.81
CA HIS A 79 15.00 -13.47 -14.20
C HIS A 79 13.98 -14.58 -14.43
N LEU A 80 13.10 -14.85 -13.46
CA LEU A 80 12.08 -15.88 -13.62
C LEU A 80 11.26 -15.68 -14.90
N PRO A 81 11.08 -16.74 -15.73
CA PRO A 81 10.43 -16.60 -17.05
C PRO A 81 9.03 -16.02 -17.00
N ASN A 82 8.23 -16.35 -15.99
CA ASN A 82 6.86 -15.84 -15.81
C ASN A 82 6.77 -14.32 -15.58
N ILE A 83 7.84 -13.67 -15.15
CA ILE A 83 7.85 -12.20 -14.98
C ILE A 83 7.76 -11.51 -16.35
N ASN A 84 8.43 -12.05 -17.36
CA ASN A 84 8.30 -11.52 -18.73
C ASN A 84 6.87 -11.72 -19.26
N ASP A 85 6.26 -12.87 -18.98
CA ASP A 85 4.87 -13.15 -19.34
C ASP A 85 3.91 -12.15 -18.63
N VAL A 86 4.16 -11.82 -17.36
CA VAL A 86 3.41 -10.78 -16.61
C VAL A 86 3.53 -9.42 -17.29
N ILE A 87 4.76 -8.99 -17.65
CA ILE A 87 4.99 -7.69 -18.31
C ILE A 87 4.32 -7.67 -19.69
N GLU A 88 4.39 -8.75 -20.44
CA GLU A 88 3.75 -8.87 -21.76
C GLU A 88 2.23 -8.77 -21.63
N LEU A 89 1.62 -9.45 -20.66
CA LEU A 89 0.18 -9.41 -20.42
C LEU A 89 -0.32 -8.01 -20.08
N ILE A 90 0.33 -7.32 -19.14
CA ILE A 90 -0.06 -5.94 -18.79
C ILE A 90 0.15 -4.96 -19.94
N SER A 91 1.14 -5.23 -20.84
CA SER A 91 1.43 -4.37 -21.98
C SER A 91 0.44 -4.55 -23.13
N LYS A 92 -0.09 -5.75 -23.31
CA LYS A 92 -0.89 -6.14 -24.49
C LYS A 92 -2.12 -5.25 -24.70
N ASN A 93 -2.83 -4.94 -23.60
CA ASN A 93 -4.07 -4.17 -23.65
C ASN A 93 -3.93 -2.76 -23.07
N ALA A 94 -2.78 -2.40 -22.53
CA ALA A 94 -2.47 -1.03 -22.12
C ALA A 94 -2.31 -0.10 -23.34
N GLU A 95 -2.48 1.20 -23.16
CA GLU A 95 -2.05 2.22 -24.13
C GLU A 95 -0.53 2.29 -24.18
N GLU A 96 0.08 2.34 -23.01
CA GLU A 96 1.53 2.24 -22.79
C GLU A 96 1.82 1.60 -21.44
N VAL A 97 3.02 1.15 -21.24
CA VAL A 97 3.54 0.79 -19.91
C VAL A 97 4.66 1.77 -19.56
N THR A 98 4.47 2.47 -18.47
CA THR A 98 5.49 3.35 -17.88
C THR A 98 6.00 2.77 -16.58
N THR A 99 6.62 3.55 -15.69
CA THR A 99 7.08 3.10 -14.39
C THR A 99 6.46 3.91 -13.27
N VAL A 100 6.44 3.36 -12.05
CA VAL A 100 5.95 4.07 -10.87
C VAL A 100 6.73 5.36 -10.62
N GLY A 101 8.02 5.40 -10.98
CA GLY A 101 8.87 6.59 -10.87
C GLY A 101 8.69 7.63 -11.98
N ASP A 102 7.88 7.35 -13.01
CA ASP A 102 7.57 8.34 -14.05
C ASP A 102 6.93 9.59 -13.44
N SER A 103 7.35 10.76 -13.91
CA SER A 103 6.88 12.06 -13.42
C SER A 103 5.37 12.30 -13.62
N ARG A 104 4.69 11.50 -14.45
CA ARG A 104 3.23 11.49 -14.63
C ARG A 104 2.52 10.65 -13.57
N ILE A 105 3.23 9.75 -12.88
CA ILE A 105 2.68 8.83 -11.89
C ILE A 105 2.99 9.31 -10.47
N SER A 106 4.24 9.64 -10.18
CA SER A 106 4.64 10.08 -8.85
C SER A 106 5.46 11.36 -8.86
N ASN A 107 5.25 12.18 -7.84
CA ASN A 107 6.09 13.36 -7.58
C ASN A 107 7.40 12.95 -6.93
N LYS A 108 7.37 11.96 -6.05
CA LYS A 108 8.53 11.49 -5.29
C LYS A 108 8.26 10.11 -4.70
N ILE A 109 9.33 9.29 -4.62
CA ILE A 109 9.37 8.03 -3.88
C ILE A 109 10.46 8.17 -2.83
N ILE A 110 10.20 7.80 -1.58
CA ILE A 110 11.09 8.04 -0.45
C ILE A 110 11.14 6.81 0.44
N LEU A 111 12.33 6.27 0.64
CA LEU A 111 12.67 5.40 1.75
C LEU A 111 13.58 6.17 2.71
N ALA A 112 13.13 6.37 3.95
CA ALA A 112 13.91 7.12 4.92
C ALA A 112 15.15 6.32 5.35
N GLY A 113 16.29 7.00 5.50
CA GLY A 113 17.50 6.40 6.03
C GLY A 113 17.35 5.97 7.50
N VAL A 114 18.17 5.01 7.94
CA VAL A 114 18.23 4.56 9.34
C VAL A 114 18.63 5.74 10.25
N PHE A 115 17.96 5.87 11.39
CA PHE A 115 18.23 6.93 12.35
C PHE A 115 17.94 6.50 13.78
N LYS A 116 18.59 7.15 14.75
CA LYS A 116 18.29 6.99 16.18
C LYS A 116 16.96 7.66 16.49
N ARG A 117 16.00 6.89 17.01
CA ARG A 117 14.65 7.36 17.30
C ARG A 117 14.58 7.85 18.75
N HIS A 118 13.98 9.02 18.96
CA HIS A 118 13.69 9.55 20.27
C HIS A 118 12.16 9.60 20.44
N TYR A 119 11.65 8.70 21.26
CA TYR A 119 10.23 8.63 21.58
C TYR A 119 9.92 9.49 22.79
N VAL A 120 8.74 10.08 22.76
CA VAL A 120 8.23 11.01 23.81
C VAL A 120 6.74 10.73 24.04
N ASP A 121 6.16 11.40 25.03
CA ASP A 121 4.71 11.34 25.24
C ASP A 121 3.95 11.94 24.05
N SER A 122 2.70 11.50 23.86
CA SER A 122 1.84 11.87 22.73
C SER A 122 1.73 13.39 22.51
N LYS A 123 1.69 14.18 23.58
CA LYS A 123 1.61 15.66 23.52
C LYS A 123 2.85 16.34 22.88
N PHE A 124 4.01 15.69 22.91
CA PHE A 124 5.28 16.22 22.38
C PHE A 124 5.74 15.55 21.09
N GLY A 125 5.03 14.53 20.64
CA GLY A 125 5.41 13.72 19.49
C GLY A 125 4.39 13.72 18.36
N VAL A 126 4.80 13.12 17.25
CA VAL A 126 3.90 12.68 16.16
C VAL A 126 3.69 11.18 16.27
N PRO A 127 2.50 10.66 15.97
CA PRO A 127 2.28 9.22 15.86
C PRO A 127 3.30 8.59 14.92
N PHE A 128 3.93 7.48 15.34
CA PHE A 128 4.97 6.82 14.56
C PHE A 128 4.54 5.41 14.18
N LEU A 129 4.31 5.22 12.88
CA LEU A 129 3.76 4.01 12.30
C LEU A 129 4.87 3.08 11.80
N GLY A 130 4.87 1.84 12.27
CA GLY A 130 5.77 0.78 11.78
C GLY A 130 5.22 0.07 10.55
N GLY A 131 6.08 -0.70 9.86
CA GLY A 131 5.66 -1.45 8.68
C GLY A 131 4.58 -2.51 8.96
N ARG A 132 4.52 -3.06 10.18
CA ARG A 132 3.45 -3.98 10.59
C ARG A 132 2.12 -3.27 10.77
N ASP A 133 2.18 -2.05 11.33
CA ASP A 133 0.98 -1.32 11.75
C ASP A 133 0.30 -0.65 10.55
N MET A 134 1.04 -0.37 9.47
CA MET A 134 0.49 0.29 8.28
C MET A 134 -0.63 -0.52 7.59
N MET A 135 -0.75 -1.81 7.86
CA MET A 135 -1.81 -2.66 7.29
C MET A 135 -3.09 -2.65 8.13
N GLN A 136 -3.07 -2.03 9.30
CA GLN A 136 -4.26 -1.87 10.13
C GLN A 136 -4.99 -0.58 9.73
N LEU A 137 -6.31 -0.64 9.54
CA LEU A 137 -7.11 0.55 9.21
C LEU A 137 -7.14 1.57 10.35
N ASN A 138 -7.09 1.09 11.58
CA ASN A 138 -7.02 1.90 12.80
C ASN A 138 -5.94 1.34 13.74
N PRO A 139 -4.64 1.62 13.46
CA PRO A 139 -3.55 1.09 14.28
C PRO A 139 -3.52 1.77 15.66
N LYS A 140 -3.34 0.95 16.71
CA LYS A 140 -3.08 1.47 18.03
C LYS A 140 -1.68 2.07 18.10
N ILE A 141 -1.60 3.38 18.22
CA ILE A 141 -0.32 4.08 18.29
C ILE A 141 0.26 3.99 19.68
N GLU A 142 1.40 3.32 19.79
CA GLU A 142 2.16 3.15 21.04
C GLU A 142 3.42 4.03 21.10
N LYS A 143 3.84 4.58 19.98
CA LYS A 143 5.10 5.32 19.85
C LYS A 143 4.86 6.69 19.23
N TYR A 144 5.40 7.71 19.85
CA TYR A 144 5.35 9.08 19.35
C TYR A 144 6.78 9.60 19.17
N LEU A 145 7.11 9.96 17.92
CA LEU A 145 8.44 10.47 17.58
C LEU A 145 8.53 11.95 17.96
N SER A 146 9.62 12.36 18.65
CA SER A 146 9.81 13.74 19.10
C SER A 146 9.72 14.74 17.93
N LYS A 147 8.80 15.71 18.02
CA LYS A 147 8.64 16.81 17.05
C LYS A 147 9.85 17.72 17.02
N GLU A 148 10.50 17.93 18.17
CA GLU A 148 11.64 18.83 18.30
C GLU A 148 12.91 18.20 17.72
N LEU A 149 13.26 17.00 18.18
CA LEU A 149 14.52 16.34 17.81
C LEU A 149 14.52 15.81 16.37
N HIS A 150 13.35 15.61 15.78
CA HIS A 150 13.22 15.04 14.42
C HIS A 150 12.49 15.96 13.43
N LYS A 151 12.34 17.26 13.75
CA LYS A 151 11.56 18.23 12.96
C LYS A 151 11.84 18.15 11.46
N ASP A 152 13.10 18.28 11.07
CA ASP A 152 13.48 18.31 9.65
C ASP A 152 13.30 16.96 8.98
N ARG A 153 13.62 15.87 9.68
CA ARG A 153 13.44 14.52 9.16
C ARG A 153 11.97 14.15 8.99
N ILE A 154 11.13 14.48 9.97
CA ILE A 154 9.68 14.28 9.87
C ILE A 154 9.20 14.96 8.60
N LYS A 155 9.45 16.24 8.44
CA LYS A 155 8.98 17.03 7.31
C LYS A 155 9.50 16.55 5.94
N LYS A 156 10.76 16.14 5.86
CA LYS A 156 11.41 15.78 4.60
C LYS A 156 11.18 14.32 4.18
N GLU A 157 11.16 13.40 5.15
CA GLU A 157 11.25 11.97 4.86
C GLU A 157 10.11 11.14 5.44
N LEU A 158 9.59 11.46 6.64
CA LEU A 158 8.74 10.54 7.40
C LEU A 158 7.25 10.87 7.32
N GLU A 159 6.89 12.15 7.22
CA GLU A 159 5.52 12.61 7.28
C GLU A 159 4.68 12.08 6.11
N VAL A 160 3.45 11.68 6.40
CA VAL A 160 2.49 11.20 5.41
C VAL A 160 1.24 12.08 5.38
N PHE A 161 0.62 12.10 4.21
CA PHE A 161 -0.63 12.80 3.97
C PHE A 161 -1.62 11.88 3.27
N GLU A 162 -2.88 12.21 3.38
CA GLU A 162 -3.97 11.52 2.73
C GLU A 162 -3.66 11.22 1.26
N ASN A 163 -4.01 10.00 0.82
CA ASN A 163 -3.79 9.49 -0.52
C ASN A 163 -2.32 9.24 -0.92
N TYR A 164 -1.35 9.41 -0.01
CA TYR A 164 -0.03 8.82 -0.27
C TYR A 164 -0.14 7.30 -0.31
N VAL A 165 0.70 6.65 -1.11
CA VAL A 165 0.75 5.18 -1.20
C VAL A 165 2.00 4.68 -0.50
N LEU A 166 1.81 3.74 0.42
CA LEU A 166 2.87 3.14 1.23
C LEU A 166 3.14 1.72 0.77
N VAL A 167 4.41 1.34 0.71
CA VAL A 167 4.84 -0.02 0.37
C VAL A 167 5.81 -0.52 1.43
N SER A 168 5.62 -1.75 1.93
CA SER A 168 6.54 -2.35 2.90
C SER A 168 7.84 -2.79 2.22
N ASP A 169 8.99 -2.39 2.79
CA ASP A 169 10.32 -2.65 2.22
C ASP A 169 10.94 -3.99 2.63
N ARG A 170 10.53 -4.56 3.77
CA ARG A 170 11.07 -5.80 4.34
C ARG A 170 10.05 -6.56 5.18
N GLY A 171 10.37 -7.79 5.55
CA GLY A 171 9.45 -8.71 6.23
C GLY A 171 8.40 -9.21 5.23
N THR A 172 7.19 -8.72 5.28
CA THR A 172 6.17 -9.01 4.26
C THR A 172 6.27 -7.96 3.15
N ILE A 173 7.26 -8.12 2.25
CA ILE A 173 7.56 -7.18 1.17
C ILE A 173 6.37 -7.02 0.22
N GLY A 174 6.13 -5.80 -0.24
CA GLY A 174 5.13 -5.49 -1.25
C GLY A 174 3.70 -5.40 -0.73
N LYS A 175 3.50 -5.32 0.59
CA LYS A 175 2.21 -4.89 1.13
C LYS A 175 2.01 -3.41 0.85
N VAL A 176 0.84 -3.06 0.33
CA VAL A 176 0.51 -1.71 -0.12
C VAL A 176 -0.64 -1.15 0.69
N GLN A 177 -0.54 0.11 1.11
CA GLN A 177 -1.60 0.81 1.82
C GLN A 177 -1.75 2.22 1.26
N ILE A 178 -2.99 2.67 1.08
CA ILE A 178 -3.27 4.08 0.82
C ILE A 178 -3.50 4.80 2.15
N VAL A 179 -2.88 5.97 2.34
CA VAL A 179 -2.95 6.73 3.58
C VAL A 179 -4.34 7.32 3.76
N PRO A 180 -5.08 6.95 4.83
CA PRO A 180 -6.37 7.54 5.13
C PRO A 180 -6.19 8.93 5.78
N LYS A 181 -7.22 9.75 5.72
CA LYS A 181 -7.20 11.15 6.18
C LYS A 181 -6.79 11.34 7.64
N HIS A 182 -7.16 10.43 8.53
CA HIS A 182 -6.78 10.53 9.95
C HIS A 182 -5.30 10.26 10.24
N TRP A 183 -4.52 9.77 9.24
CA TRP A 183 -3.07 9.65 9.35
C TRP A 183 -2.32 10.90 8.87
N ASN A 184 -3.02 11.95 8.48
CA ASN A 184 -2.35 13.21 8.12
C ASN A 184 -1.40 13.65 9.23
N HIS A 185 -0.18 14.02 8.85
CA HIS A 185 0.90 14.44 9.75
C HIS A 185 1.47 13.35 10.66
N TRP A 186 1.12 12.07 10.44
CA TRP A 186 1.81 10.96 11.10
C TRP A 186 3.18 10.73 10.45
N ALA A 187 4.08 10.09 11.18
CA ALA A 187 5.39 9.69 10.67
C ALA A 187 5.42 8.18 10.44
N VAL A 188 5.93 7.74 9.29
CA VAL A 188 6.18 6.33 8.99
C VAL A 188 7.64 5.97 9.22
N SER A 189 7.90 4.70 9.52
CA SER A 189 9.25 4.22 9.79
C SER A 189 10.11 4.10 8.52
N GLN A 190 11.43 3.97 8.71
CA GLN A 190 12.35 3.69 7.60
C GLN A 190 12.15 2.32 6.94
N ASN A 191 11.19 1.51 7.38
CA ASN A 191 10.83 0.23 6.77
C ASN A 191 9.54 0.35 5.93
N VAL A 192 9.19 1.57 5.55
CA VAL A 192 8.03 1.88 4.71
C VAL A 192 8.46 2.84 3.62
N ILE A 193 8.34 2.39 2.38
CA ILE A 193 8.56 3.22 1.21
C ILE A 193 7.29 4.06 1.01
N LYS A 194 7.48 5.36 0.85
CA LYS A 194 6.41 6.33 0.66
C LYS A 194 6.41 6.82 -0.78
N ILE A 195 5.31 6.65 -1.47
CA ILE A 195 5.08 7.20 -2.80
C ILE A 195 4.16 8.42 -2.65
N ILE A 196 4.58 9.55 -3.19
CA ILE A 196 3.78 10.77 -3.31
C ILE A 196 3.20 10.79 -4.72
N PRO A 197 1.95 10.40 -4.93
CA PRO A 197 1.37 10.31 -6.27
C PRO A 197 1.22 11.68 -6.91
N LYS A 198 1.08 11.71 -8.22
CA LYS A 198 0.54 12.88 -8.94
C LYS A 198 -0.93 13.04 -8.60
N GLU A 199 -1.42 14.26 -8.76
CA GLU A 199 -2.84 14.56 -8.63
C GLU A 199 -3.67 13.74 -9.62
N GLY A 200 -4.79 13.18 -9.14
CA GLY A 200 -5.73 12.42 -9.96
C GLY A 200 -5.36 10.96 -10.23
N ILE A 201 -4.24 10.42 -9.66
CA ILE A 201 -3.82 9.04 -9.96
C ILE A 201 -3.60 8.16 -8.72
N ALA A 202 -3.75 8.70 -7.52
CA ALA A 202 -3.43 8.00 -6.27
C ALA A 202 -4.21 6.69 -6.09
N GLY A 203 -5.51 6.72 -6.39
CA GLY A 203 -6.38 5.54 -6.30
C GLY A 203 -6.04 4.48 -7.34
N TYR A 204 -5.77 4.89 -8.58
CA TYR A 204 -5.34 3.97 -9.64
C TYR A 204 -3.99 3.32 -9.29
N LEU A 205 -3.03 4.11 -8.84
CA LEU A 205 -1.72 3.62 -8.38
C LEU A 205 -1.87 2.60 -7.26
N TYR A 206 -2.71 2.87 -6.27
CA TYR A 206 -3.00 1.93 -5.19
C TYR A 206 -3.64 0.64 -5.71
N ALA A 207 -4.70 0.74 -6.55
CA ALA A 207 -5.39 -0.42 -7.11
C ALA A 207 -4.43 -1.34 -7.88
N TYR A 208 -3.53 -0.74 -8.68
CA TYR A 208 -2.54 -1.49 -9.42
C TYR A 208 -1.48 -2.11 -8.50
N LEU A 209 -0.82 -1.31 -7.64
CA LEU A 209 0.26 -1.80 -6.77
C LEU A 209 -0.21 -2.85 -5.75
N SER A 210 -1.48 -2.82 -5.34
CA SER A 210 -2.06 -3.83 -4.45
C SER A 210 -2.53 -5.10 -5.18
N SER A 211 -2.43 -5.15 -6.51
CA SER A 211 -2.77 -6.33 -7.32
C SER A 211 -1.70 -7.43 -7.25
N ASP A 212 -2.10 -8.67 -7.52
CA ASP A 212 -1.17 -9.81 -7.58
C ASP A 212 -0.12 -9.64 -8.69
N TYR A 213 -0.48 -8.99 -9.79
CA TYR A 213 0.43 -8.68 -10.88
C TYR A 213 1.56 -7.73 -10.47
N ALA A 214 1.21 -6.63 -9.81
CA ALA A 214 2.21 -5.72 -9.29
C ALA A 214 3.02 -6.34 -8.15
N LEU A 215 2.41 -7.17 -7.31
CA LEU A 215 3.12 -7.91 -6.26
C LEU A 215 4.21 -8.84 -6.84
N ALA A 216 3.93 -9.51 -7.97
CA ALA A 216 4.92 -10.32 -8.68
C ALA A 216 6.11 -9.47 -9.16
N LEU A 217 5.83 -8.27 -9.70
CA LEU A 217 6.85 -7.32 -10.16
C LEU A 217 7.64 -6.70 -9.00
N ILE A 218 6.99 -6.38 -7.88
CA ILE A 218 7.65 -5.92 -6.66
C ILE A 218 8.59 -6.99 -6.12
N ARG A 219 8.15 -8.24 -6.07
CA ARG A 219 8.97 -9.36 -5.59
C ARG A 219 10.16 -9.67 -6.48
N ARG A 220 10.07 -9.40 -7.77
CA ARG A 220 11.20 -9.47 -8.69
C ARG A 220 12.36 -8.56 -8.24
N GLU A 221 12.03 -7.38 -7.73
CA GLU A 221 13.02 -6.37 -7.35
C GLU A 221 13.68 -6.66 -5.99
N ILE A 222 13.29 -7.73 -5.29
CA ILE A 222 13.89 -8.11 -4.00
C ILE A 222 15.39 -8.34 -4.15
N TYR A 223 16.15 -7.81 -3.21
CA TYR A 223 17.58 -8.07 -3.05
C TYR A 223 17.91 -8.27 -1.56
N GLY A 224 19.13 -8.69 -1.28
CA GLY A 224 19.61 -8.99 0.05
C GLY A 224 20.04 -10.46 0.19
N SER A 225 20.98 -10.71 1.08
CA SER A 225 21.54 -12.08 1.32
C SER A 225 21.10 -12.69 2.64
N VAL A 226 20.78 -11.84 3.63
CA VAL A 226 20.37 -12.25 4.98
C VAL A 226 18.93 -11.81 5.26
N VAL A 227 18.60 -10.62 4.82
CA VAL A 227 17.26 -10.06 4.93
C VAL A 227 16.83 -9.57 3.55
N ASP A 228 15.77 -10.14 3.04
CA ASP A 228 15.14 -9.68 1.82
C ASP A 228 14.62 -8.26 1.99
N MET A 229 14.87 -7.39 1.00
CA MET A 229 14.43 -6.00 1.01
C MET A 229 14.25 -5.45 -0.40
N ILE A 230 13.52 -4.34 -0.48
CA ILE A 230 13.43 -3.45 -1.64
C ILE A 230 13.69 -2.01 -1.16
N ASP A 231 13.98 -1.10 -2.08
CA ASP A 231 14.19 0.31 -1.78
C ASP A 231 13.30 1.21 -2.69
N ASP A 232 13.48 2.51 -2.59
CA ASP A 232 12.75 3.49 -3.40
C ASP A 232 13.08 3.37 -4.89
N ASN A 233 14.32 3.00 -5.25
CA ASN A 233 14.70 2.73 -6.64
C ASN A 233 14.01 1.46 -7.16
N SER A 234 13.94 0.41 -6.35
CA SER A 234 13.21 -0.82 -6.67
C SER A 234 11.74 -0.55 -6.97
N VAL A 235 11.09 0.31 -6.19
CA VAL A 235 9.70 0.71 -6.43
C VAL A 235 9.57 1.62 -7.66
N ALA A 236 10.54 2.51 -7.88
CA ALA A 236 10.49 3.44 -9.01
C ALA A 236 10.50 2.75 -10.38
N VAL A 237 11.16 1.60 -10.51
CA VAL A 237 11.28 0.87 -11.79
C VAL A 237 10.12 -0.10 -12.04
N ILE A 238 9.18 -0.27 -11.11
CA ILE A 238 8.03 -1.16 -11.30
C ILE A 238 7.20 -0.68 -12.48
N PRO A 239 6.98 -1.54 -13.51
CA PRO A 239 6.11 -1.22 -14.63
C PRO A 239 4.68 -0.97 -14.16
N ILE A 240 4.03 0.06 -14.69
CA ILE A 240 2.62 0.37 -14.47
C ILE A 240 1.92 0.64 -15.81
N PRO A 241 0.82 -0.06 -16.13
CA PRO A 241 0.07 0.18 -17.36
C PRO A 241 -0.72 1.49 -17.27
N ILE A 242 -0.78 2.21 -18.39
CA ILE A 242 -1.72 3.31 -18.61
C ILE A 242 -2.84 2.74 -19.47
N LEU A 243 -4.09 2.83 -19.02
CA LEU A 243 -5.22 2.23 -19.71
C LEU A 243 -5.58 3.02 -20.96
N LYS A 244 -5.99 2.31 -22.04
CA LYS A 244 -6.53 2.91 -23.27
C LYS A 244 -7.80 3.72 -22.97
N ASN A 245 -8.66 3.16 -22.14
CA ASN A 245 -9.88 3.83 -21.71
C ASN A 245 -9.61 4.68 -20.46
N LYS A 246 -9.39 5.98 -20.67
CA LYS A 246 -9.12 6.94 -19.59
C LYS A 246 -10.26 7.02 -18.58
N HIS A 247 -11.50 6.91 -19.03
CA HIS A 247 -12.66 6.95 -18.13
C HIS A 247 -12.69 5.75 -17.18
N ILE A 248 -12.31 4.55 -17.64
CA ILE A 248 -12.17 3.40 -16.74
C ILE A 248 -11.03 3.60 -15.75
N GLN A 249 -9.89 4.17 -16.19
CA GLN A 249 -8.78 4.49 -15.28
C GLN A 249 -9.20 5.49 -14.18
N GLU A 250 -9.95 6.53 -14.55
CA GLU A 250 -10.54 7.49 -13.62
C GLU A 250 -11.55 6.82 -12.68
N THR A 251 -12.41 5.95 -13.20
CA THR A 251 -13.39 5.19 -12.38
C THR A 251 -12.69 4.31 -11.35
N ILE A 252 -11.61 3.62 -11.73
CA ILE A 252 -10.79 2.82 -10.80
C ILE A 252 -10.19 3.72 -9.71
N ASN A 253 -9.63 4.88 -10.12
CA ASN A 253 -9.09 5.86 -9.19
C ASN A 253 -10.15 6.31 -8.18
N ASP A 254 -11.32 6.68 -8.66
CA ASP A 254 -12.41 7.23 -7.83
C ASP A 254 -13.00 6.19 -6.86
N TYR A 255 -13.12 4.93 -7.28
CA TYR A 255 -13.55 3.85 -6.38
C TYR A 255 -12.60 3.71 -5.18
N VAL A 256 -11.30 3.76 -5.42
CA VAL A 256 -10.32 3.67 -4.32
C VAL A 256 -10.33 4.90 -3.44
N LEU A 257 -10.44 6.10 -4.01
CA LEU A 257 -10.52 7.33 -3.21
C LEU A 257 -11.80 7.38 -2.38
N GLN A 258 -12.93 6.94 -2.94
CA GLN A 258 -14.18 6.78 -2.20
C GLN A 258 -14.05 5.73 -1.07
N ALA A 259 -13.41 4.61 -1.33
CA ALA A 259 -13.13 3.59 -0.33
C ALA A 259 -12.25 4.16 0.81
N ASN A 260 -11.25 4.97 0.48
CA ASN A 260 -10.38 5.62 1.47
C ASN A 260 -11.15 6.62 2.35
N GLU A 261 -12.06 7.39 1.77
CA GLU A 261 -12.98 8.28 2.53
C GLU A 261 -13.92 7.48 3.43
N MET A 262 -14.51 6.37 2.96
CA MET A 262 -15.35 5.49 3.78
C MET A 262 -14.59 4.91 4.98
N ARG A 263 -13.32 4.56 4.81
CA ARG A 263 -12.44 4.12 5.91
C ARG A 263 -12.23 5.22 6.95
N TYR A 264 -12.11 6.47 6.52
CA TYR A 264 -12.03 7.61 7.41
C TYR A 264 -13.34 7.83 8.16
N GLN A 265 -14.50 7.74 7.48
CA GLN A 265 -15.81 7.84 8.13
C GLN A 265 -16.04 6.71 9.14
N ALA A 266 -15.63 5.49 8.81
CA ALA A 266 -15.65 4.36 9.75
C ALA A 266 -14.82 4.63 11.00
N TYR A 267 -13.63 5.20 10.84
CA TYR A 267 -12.78 5.62 11.95
C TYR A 267 -13.48 6.65 12.84
N LEU A 268 -14.13 7.67 12.28
CA LEU A 268 -14.85 8.68 13.05
C LEU A 268 -15.98 8.07 13.88
N LYS A 269 -16.77 7.15 13.30
CA LYS A 269 -17.84 6.42 14.02
C LYS A 269 -17.28 5.60 15.19
N GLU A 270 -16.15 4.93 14.98
CA GLU A 270 -15.47 4.17 16.03
C GLU A 270 -14.96 5.08 17.16
N GLN A 271 -14.38 6.26 16.82
CA GLN A 271 -13.95 7.22 17.82
C GLN A 271 -15.15 7.79 18.64
N ASP A 272 -16.27 8.07 17.99
CA ASP A 272 -17.48 8.53 18.66
C ASP A 272 -18.02 7.46 19.63
N ALA A 273 -18.01 6.19 19.22
CA ALA A 273 -18.42 5.09 20.11
C ALA A 273 -17.49 4.96 21.33
N ILE A 274 -16.16 5.07 21.12
CA ILE A 274 -15.17 5.03 22.21
C ILE A 274 -15.34 6.22 23.15
N ASN A 275 -15.55 7.43 22.64
CA ASN A 275 -15.76 8.63 23.44
C ASN A 275 -17.00 8.49 24.33
N LYS A 276 -18.13 8.03 23.79
CA LYS A 276 -19.36 7.76 24.57
C LYS A 276 -19.15 6.71 25.65
N MET A 277 -18.37 5.64 25.37
CA MET A 277 -18.00 4.67 26.40
C MET A 277 -17.17 5.31 27.51
N ASN A 278 -16.19 6.14 27.17
CA ASN A 278 -15.34 6.80 28.16
C ASN A 278 -16.10 7.79 29.02
N GLU A 279 -17.10 8.50 28.48
CA GLU A 279 -17.99 9.38 29.24
C GLU A 279 -18.76 8.61 30.32
N ILE A 280 -19.23 7.39 30.01
CA ILE A 280 -19.94 6.53 30.99
C ILE A 280 -18.99 6.03 32.09
N LEU A 281 -17.73 5.72 31.73
CA LEU A 281 -16.75 5.18 32.67
C LEU A 281 -16.22 6.24 33.66
N ASN A 282 -16.26 7.51 33.26
CA ASN A 282 -15.74 8.64 34.03
C ASN A 282 -16.83 9.35 34.89
N ASN A 283 -18.09 9.01 34.69
CA ASN A 283 -19.24 9.43 35.52
C ASN A 283 -19.64 8.34 36.51
#